data_0936599de16c02b000ba05c1585837bf
#
_entry.id   0936599de16c02b000ba05c1585837bf
#
_cell.length_a   1.000
_cell.length_b   1.000
_cell.length_c   1.000
_cell.angle_alpha   90.00
_cell.angle_beta   90.00
_cell.angle_gamma   90.00
#
_symmetry.space_group_name_H-M   'P 1'
#
loop_
_entity.id
_entity.type
_entity.pdbx_description
1 polymer ?
#
loop_
_entity_poly.entity_id
_entity_poly.type
_entity_poly.pdbx_seq_one_letter_code
_entity_poly.pdbx_strand_id
1 'polypeptide(L)'
;MIVKEERAEMDATSKDAPKRLKLTMEFAGGHLTRAEQHTGRGDYEAASAEVGMYHALIENALEFLSTFKRDSNKTRDLYKRLEMALRADGPRLTAMRRITPLEFAVWIKQVEDFARDGRTEALNSFYGHTVVHDPEKVEKPIPTPTPKSNNQP
;
A
#
# COMPACT_ATOMS: atom_id res chain seq x y z
N MET A 1 0.96 15.12 8.09
CA MET A 1 0.39 16.23 7.28
C MET A 1 1.30 16.49 6.09
N ILE A 2 0.73 16.56 4.89
CA ILE A 2 1.52 16.82 3.66
C ILE A 2 2.06 18.24 3.69
N VAL A 3 3.33 18.41 3.32
CA VAL A 3 3.97 19.71 3.20
C VAL A 3 3.22 20.57 2.16
N LYS A 4 3.02 21.84 2.47
CA LYS A 4 2.23 22.75 1.64
C LYS A 4 2.73 22.86 0.21
N GLU A 5 4.03 22.95 0.02
CA GLU A 5 4.68 23.05 -1.29
C GLU A 5 4.50 21.76 -2.10
N GLU A 6 4.62 20.60 -1.46
CA GLU A 6 4.39 19.29 -2.09
C GLU A 6 2.94 19.15 -2.53
N ARG A 7 2.00 19.52 -1.66
CA ARG A 7 0.57 19.51 -2.00
C ARG A 7 0.28 20.40 -3.20
N ALA A 8 0.84 21.58 -3.26
CA ALA A 8 0.64 22.50 -4.38
C ALA A 8 1.13 21.90 -5.71
N GLU A 9 2.29 21.24 -5.71
CA GLU A 9 2.82 20.56 -6.89
C GLU A 9 1.96 19.36 -7.30
N MET A 10 1.50 18.58 -6.33
CA MET A 10 0.58 17.46 -6.58
C MET A 10 -0.73 17.94 -7.18
N ASP A 11 -1.32 18.98 -6.65
CA ASP A 11 -2.59 19.54 -7.13
C ASP A 11 -2.44 20.13 -8.53
N ALA A 12 -1.29 20.71 -8.87
CA ALA A 12 -0.99 21.20 -10.21
C ALA A 12 -0.96 20.07 -11.27
N THR A 13 -0.73 18.82 -10.85
CA THR A 13 -0.68 17.63 -11.74
C THR A 13 -1.94 16.77 -11.66
N SER A 14 -3.02 17.22 -11.01
CA SER A 14 -4.21 16.42 -10.74
C SER A 14 -4.93 15.91 -11.99
N LYS A 15 -4.78 16.58 -13.14
CA LYS A 15 -5.35 16.15 -14.42
C LYS A 15 -4.55 15.05 -15.11
N ASP A 16 -3.30 14.83 -14.69
CA ASP A 16 -2.42 13.78 -15.19
C ASP A 16 -2.16 12.79 -14.05
N ALA A 17 -3.03 11.78 -13.94
CA ALA A 17 -2.99 10.83 -12.83
C ALA A 17 -1.65 10.08 -12.70
N PRO A 18 -1.02 9.56 -13.78
CA PRO A 18 0.30 8.93 -13.66
C PRO A 18 1.37 9.88 -13.15
N LYS A 19 1.37 11.13 -13.61
CA LYS A 19 2.32 12.15 -13.17
C LYS A 19 2.11 12.52 -11.72
N ARG A 20 0.86 12.71 -11.28
CA ARG A 20 0.54 12.99 -9.88
C ARG A 20 0.99 11.86 -8.96
N LEU A 21 0.69 10.61 -9.33
CA LEU A 21 1.11 9.46 -8.53
C LEU A 21 2.62 9.36 -8.43
N LYS A 22 3.33 9.51 -9.55
CA LYS A 22 4.79 9.51 -9.59
C LYS A 22 5.37 10.57 -8.66
N LEU A 23 4.85 11.78 -8.73
CA LEU A 23 5.30 12.89 -7.89
C LEU A 23 5.03 12.62 -6.39
N THR A 24 3.84 12.11 -6.06
CA THR A 24 3.49 11.72 -4.70
C THR A 24 4.45 10.65 -4.16
N MET A 25 4.79 9.65 -4.97
CA MET A 25 5.73 8.60 -4.59
C MET A 25 7.17 9.11 -4.44
N GLU A 26 7.59 10.06 -5.25
CA GLU A 26 8.90 10.71 -5.12
C GLU A 26 9.00 11.48 -3.80
N PHE A 27 7.97 12.23 -3.44
CA PHE A 27 7.93 12.93 -2.16
C PHE A 27 7.92 11.95 -0.98
N ALA A 28 7.10 10.92 -1.05
CA ALA A 28 7.07 9.89 -0.01
C ALA A 28 8.44 9.21 0.17
N GLY A 29 9.10 8.85 -0.93
CA GLY A 29 10.45 8.29 -0.92
C GLY A 29 11.48 9.21 -0.31
N GLY A 30 11.38 10.51 -0.59
CA GLY A 30 12.24 11.54 -0.01
C GLY A 30 12.08 11.64 1.52
N HIS A 31 10.86 11.63 2.03
CA HIS A 31 10.59 11.63 3.47
C HIS A 31 11.09 10.36 4.14
N LEU A 32 10.89 9.20 3.50
CA LEU A 32 11.39 7.93 4.04
C LEU A 32 12.92 7.91 4.11
N THR A 33 13.61 8.42 3.09
CA THR A 33 15.08 8.55 3.09
C THR A 33 15.58 9.46 4.23
N ARG A 34 14.92 10.59 4.43
CA ARG A 34 15.26 11.49 5.55
C ARG A 34 14.98 10.85 6.91
N ALA A 35 13.88 10.11 7.01
CA ALA A 35 13.58 9.35 8.22
C ALA A 35 14.70 8.35 8.56
N GLU A 36 15.19 7.62 7.56
CA GLU A 36 16.33 6.70 7.73
C GLU A 36 17.59 7.43 8.19
N GLN A 37 17.89 8.58 7.61
CA GLN A 37 19.04 9.40 7.99
C GLN A 37 18.95 9.90 9.44
N HIS A 38 17.79 10.41 9.85
CA HIS A 38 17.55 10.85 11.22
C HIS A 38 17.65 9.68 12.22
N THR A 39 17.10 8.53 11.87
CA THR A 39 17.19 7.31 12.68
C THR A 39 18.66 6.90 12.88
N GLY A 40 19.45 6.93 11.83
CA GLY A 40 20.89 6.62 11.90
C GLY A 40 21.70 7.57 12.78
N ARG A 41 21.20 8.79 12.98
CA ARG A 41 21.82 9.80 13.87
C ARG A 41 21.26 9.76 15.30
N GLY A 42 20.27 8.92 15.56
CA GLY A 42 19.59 8.90 16.87
C GLY A 42 18.61 10.04 17.08
N ASP A 43 18.24 10.76 16.01
CA ASP A 43 17.24 11.83 16.06
C ASP A 43 15.86 11.26 15.74
N TYR A 44 15.31 10.55 16.73
CA TYR A 44 14.06 9.79 16.55
C TYR A 44 12.82 10.67 16.46
N GLU A 45 12.84 11.85 17.06
CA GLU A 45 11.74 12.81 16.95
C GLU A 45 11.62 13.33 15.51
N ALA A 46 12.72 13.75 14.91
CA ALA A 46 12.76 14.18 13.52
C ALA A 46 12.42 13.03 12.55
N ALA A 47 12.93 11.82 12.83
CA ALA A 47 12.60 10.64 12.06
C ALA A 47 11.08 10.36 12.09
N SER A 48 10.46 10.45 13.27
CA SER A 48 9.01 10.25 13.43
C SER A 48 8.19 11.28 12.66
N ALA A 49 8.63 12.53 12.62
CA ALA A 49 7.99 13.57 11.82
C ALA A 49 8.04 13.24 10.32
N GLU A 50 9.18 12.80 9.82
CA GLU A 50 9.33 12.39 8.40
C GLU A 50 8.48 11.16 8.08
N VAL A 51 8.39 10.19 8.97
CA VAL A 51 7.50 9.02 8.82
C VAL A 51 6.04 9.45 8.76
N GLY A 52 5.65 10.47 9.54
CA GLY A 52 4.31 11.05 9.48
C GLY A 52 3.98 11.69 8.13
N MET A 53 4.94 12.38 7.53
CA MET A 53 4.77 12.96 6.18
C MET A 53 4.68 11.87 5.11
N TYR A 54 5.52 10.83 5.21
CA TYR A 54 5.42 9.63 4.37
C TYR A 54 4.01 9.01 4.46
N HIS A 55 3.52 8.78 5.67
CA HIS A 55 2.19 8.21 5.92
C HIS A 55 1.09 9.03 5.23
N ALA A 56 1.11 10.35 5.41
CA ALA A 56 0.11 11.23 4.83
C ALA A 56 0.13 11.19 3.28
N LEU A 57 1.29 11.06 2.68
CA LEU A 57 1.44 10.95 1.22
C LEU A 57 0.91 9.63 0.68
N ILE A 58 1.18 8.51 1.36
CA ILE A 58 0.63 7.21 0.98
C ILE A 58 -0.91 7.20 1.12
N GLU A 59 -1.42 7.74 2.21
CA GLU A 59 -2.86 7.91 2.41
C GLU A 59 -3.50 8.72 1.28
N ASN A 60 -2.89 9.84 0.92
CA ASN A 60 -3.34 10.66 -0.21
C ASN A 60 -3.32 9.90 -1.54
N ALA A 61 -2.27 9.11 -1.80
CA ALA A 61 -2.19 8.30 -3.01
C ALA A 61 -3.33 7.28 -3.08
N LEU A 62 -3.63 6.58 -2.00
CA LEU A 62 -4.72 5.61 -1.93
C LEU A 62 -6.09 6.28 -2.13
N GLU A 63 -6.33 7.40 -1.48
CA GLU A 63 -7.56 8.18 -1.64
C GLU A 63 -7.72 8.67 -3.08
N PHE A 64 -6.66 9.20 -3.67
CA PHE A 64 -6.68 9.67 -5.05
C PHE A 64 -7.03 8.55 -6.02
N LEU A 65 -6.39 7.38 -5.91
CA LEU A 65 -6.67 6.23 -6.77
C LEU A 65 -8.08 5.67 -6.56
N SER A 66 -8.64 5.77 -5.36
CA SER A 66 -9.99 5.31 -5.06
C SER A 66 -11.08 6.07 -5.81
N THR A 67 -10.77 7.26 -6.33
CA THR A 67 -11.72 8.06 -7.12
C THR A 67 -11.89 7.58 -8.56
N PHE A 68 -11.02 6.68 -9.03
CA PHE A 68 -11.05 6.16 -10.40
C PHE A 68 -11.82 4.83 -10.50
N LYS A 69 -12.29 4.52 -11.71
CA LYS A 69 -12.94 3.22 -11.99
C LYS A 69 -11.93 2.08 -11.85
N ARG A 70 -12.23 1.10 -11.01
CA ARG A 70 -11.37 -0.05 -10.76
C ARG A 70 -11.15 -0.95 -11.98
N ASP A 71 -12.10 -0.96 -12.92
CA ASP A 71 -12.06 -1.84 -14.11
C ASP A 71 -11.19 -1.29 -15.24
N SER A 72 -10.74 -0.06 -15.14
CA SER A 72 -9.90 0.58 -16.14
C SER A 72 -8.48 0.02 -16.11
N ASN A 73 -7.90 -0.29 -17.27
CA ASN A 73 -6.50 -0.68 -17.40
C ASN A 73 -5.55 0.40 -16.86
N LYS A 74 -5.88 1.67 -17.08
CA LYS A 74 -5.11 2.81 -16.55
C LYS A 74 -5.08 2.80 -15.03
N THR A 75 -6.22 2.56 -14.38
CA THR A 75 -6.33 2.47 -12.93
C THR A 75 -5.53 1.29 -12.38
N ARG A 76 -5.60 0.13 -13.03
CA ARG A 76 -4.81 -1.05 -12.66
C ARG A 76 -3.31 -0.78 -12.72
N ASP A 77 -2.84 -0.08 -13.75
CA ASP A 77 -1.43 0.30 -13.88
C ASP A 77 -0.98 1.23 -12.77
N LEU A 78 -1.83 2.17 -12.35
CA LEU A 78 -1.54 3.07 -11.23
C LEU A 78 -1.43 2.30 -9.91
N TYR A 79 -2.34 1.38 -9.64
CA TYR A 79 -2.28 0.52 -8.45
C TYR A 79 -1.05 -0.39 -8.46
N LYS A 80 -0.66 -0.89 -9.62
CA LYS A 80 0.58 -1.68 -9.75
C LYS A 80 1.81 -0.88 -9.36
N ARG A 81 1.91 0.38 -9.81
CA ARG A 81 3.01 1.28 -9.45
C ARG A 81 3.06 1.54 -7.95
N LEU A 82 1.90 1.81 -7.35
CA LEU A 82 1.80 2.00 -5.90
C LEU A 82 2.19 0.74 -5.13
N GLU A 83 1.71 -0.42 -5.54
CA GLU A 83 2.06 -1.70 -4.93
C GLU A 83 3.56 -1.95 -4.96
N MET A 84 4.22 -1.72 -6.09
CA MET A 84 5.66 -1.89 -6.23
C MET A 84 6.45 -0.96 -5.30
N ALA A 85 6.02 0.30 -5.17
CA ALA A 85 6.64 1.25 -4.25
C ALA A 85 6.49 0.81 -2.79
N LEU A 86 5.29 0.42 -2.38
CA LEU A 86 5.03 -0.04 -1.02
C LEU A 86 5.75 -1.35 -0.69
N ARG A 87 5.91 -2.23 -1.67
CA ARG A 87 6.71 -3.45 -1.53
C ARG A 87 8.18 -3.14 -1.22
N ALA A 88 8.72 -2.12 -1.86
CA ALA A 88 10.10 -1.67 -1.60
C ALA A 88 10.23 -0.97 -0.25
N ASP A 89 9.21 -0.23 0.17
CA ASP A 89 9.24 0.58 1.40
C ASP A 89 9.06 -0.25 2.67
N GLY A 90 8.32 -1.36 2.61
CA GLY A 90 8.02 -2.21 3.77
C GLY A 90 9.26 -2.64 4.55
N PRO A 91 10.28 -3.26 3.92
CA PRO A 91 11.52 -3.66 4.59
C PRO A 91 12.29 -2.48 5.19
N ARG A 92 12.21 -1.30 4.59
CA ARG A 92 12.86 -0.08 5.08
C ARG A 92 12.23 0.39 6.40
N LEU A 93 10.91 0.40 6.47
CA LEU A 93 10.16 0.72 7.69
C LEU A 93 10.46 -0.30 8.79
N THR A 94 10.48 -1.59 8.47
CA THR A 94 10.84 -2.65 9.41
C THR A 94 12.26 -2.47 9.96
N ALA A 95 13.22 -2.18 9.10
CA ALA A 95 14.61 -1.96 9.51
C ALA A 95 14.74 -0.75 10.45
N MET A 96 14.08 0.37 10.14
CA MET A 96 14.06 1.53 11.01
C MET A 96 13.45 1.21 12.38
N ARG A 97 12.32 0.51 12.39
CA ARG A 97 11.63 0.16 13.64
C ARG A 97 12.53 -0.66 14.57
N ARG A 98 13.30 -1.59 14.02
CA ARG A 98 14.16 -2.49 14.81
C ARG A 98 15.28 -1.76 15.56
N ILE A 99 15.75 -0.62 15.07
CA ILE A 99 16.82 0.17 15.68
C ILE A 99 16.31 1.42 16.39
N THR A 100 14.99 1.56 16.52
CA THR A 100 14.34 2.72 17.13
C THR A 100 13.87 2.37 18.54
N PRO A 101 14.03 3.28 19.54
CA PRO A 101 13.48 3.08 20.87
C PRO A 101 11.98 2.84 20.87
N LEU A 102 11.49 2.03 21.80
CA LEU A 102 10.11 1.55 21.87
C LEU A 102 9.09 2.68 21.77
N GLU A 103 9.30 3.80 22.44
CA GLU A 103 8.37 4.93 22.45
C GLU A 103 8.09 5.50 21.05
N PHE A 104 9.09 5.48 20.17
CA PHE A 104 8.96 5.91 18.77
C PHE A 104 8.63 4.72 17.84
N ALA A 105 9.12 3.53 18.18
CA ALA A 105 8.91 2.33 17.38
C ALA A 105 7.43 1.96 17.24
N VAL A 106 6.61 2.23 18.24
CA VAL A 106 5.15 2.01 18.20
C VAL A 106 4.51 2.77 17.04
N TRP A 107 4.89 4.02 16.85
CA TRP A 107 4.40 4.83 15.73
C TRP A 107 4.86 4.26 14.38
N ILE A 108 6.14 3.91 14.25
CA ILE A 108 6.67 3.33 13.01
C ILE A 108 5.96 2.02 12.68
N LYS A 109 5.64 1.21 13.70
CA LYS A 109 4.86 -0.02 13.53
C LYS A 109 3.47 0.25 12.95
N GLN A 110 2.79 1.30 13.41
CA GLN A 110 1.49 1.69 12.87
C GLN A 110 1.59 2.07 11.39
N VAL A 111 2.62 2.81 11.01
CA VAL A 111 2.84 3.19 9.59
C VAL A 111 3.25 1.98 8.75
N GLU A 112 4.07 1.10 9.30
CA GLU A 112 4.44 -0.18 8.66
C GLU A 112 3.19 -1.02 8.34
N ASP A 113 2.29 -1.15 9.32
CA ASP A 113 1.03 -1.87 9.15
C ASP A 113 0.11 -1.19 8.13
N PHE A 114 0.02 0.13 8.17
CA PHE A 114 -0.74 0.92 7.20
C PHE A 114 -0.20 0.73 5.77
N ALA A 115 1.10 0.77 5.58
CA ALA A 115 1.74 0.56 4.28
C ALA A 115 1.50 -0.87 3.76
N ARG A 116 1.53 -1.86 4.63
CA ARG A 116 1.21 -3.24 4.29
C ARG A 116 -0.24 -3.40 3.86
N ASP A 117 -1.17 -2.79 4.57
CA ASP A 117 -2.59 -2.81 4.23
C ASP A 117 -2.85 -2.09 2.91
N GLY A 118 -2.19 -0.96 2.70
CA GLY A 118 -2.22 -0.22 1.44
C GLY A 118 -1.68 -1.02 0.27
N ARG A 119 -0.60 -1.77 0.49
CA ARG A 119 -0.07 -2.69 -0.52
C ARG A 119 -1.07 -3.79 -0.87
N THR A 120 -1.73 -4.36 0.12
CA THR A 120 -2.77 -5.38 -0.08
C THR A 120 -3.93 -4.82 -0.90
N GLU A 121 -4.40 -3.63 -0.58
CA GLU A 121 -5.44 -2.93 -1.34
C GLU A 121 -5.02 -2.69 -2.79
N ALA A 122 -3.81 -2.21 -3.00
CA ALA A 122 -3.27 -1.96 -4.34
C ALA A 122 -3.15 -3.28 -5.15
N LEU A 123 -2.67 -4.34 -4.52
CA LEU A 123 -2.54 -5.65 -5.14
C LEU A 123 -3.91 -6.21 -5.55
N ASN A 124 -4.90 -6.13 -4.68
CA ASN A 124 -6.26 -6.56 -4.97
C ASN A 124 -6.89 -5.75 -6.11
N SER A 125 -6.65 -4.46 -6.14
CA SER A 125 -7.15 -3.57 -7.18
C SER A 125 -6.48 -3.83 -8.54
N PHE A 126 -5.19 -4.17 -8.55
CA PHE A 126 -4.45 -4.53 -9.75
C PHE A 126 -4.93 -5.86 -10.35
N TYR A 127 -5.12 -6.89 -9.52
CA TYR A 127 -5.60 -8.20 -9.98
C TYR A 127 -7.11 -8.27 -10.20
N GLY A 128 -7.86 -7.28 -9.74
CA GLY A 128 -9.32 -7.28 -9.84
C GLY A 128 -9.96 -8.33 -8.92
N HIS A 129 -11.19 -8.74 -9.25
CA HIS A 129 -12.01 -9.62 -8.41
C HIS A 129 -11.50 -11.07 -8.28
N THR A 130 -10.47 -11.44 -9.01
CA THR A 130 -10.00 -12.83 -9.13
C THR A 130 -9.07 -13.27 -8.00
N VAL A 131 -8.53 -12.36 -7.20
CA VAL A 131 -7.53 -12.66 -6.16
C VAL A 131 -8.10 -12.64 -4.75
N VAL A 132 -9.24 -11.98 -4.54
CA VAL A 132 -9.92 -12.01 -3.26
C VAL A 132 -10.70 -13.32 -3.17
N HIS A 133 -10.12 -14.32 -2.52
CA HIS A 133 -10.90 -15.41 -2.01
C HIS A 133 -11.86 -14.84 -0.96
N ASP A 134 -13.11 -14.65 -1.37
CA ASP A 134 -14.19 -14.47 -0.43
C ASP A 134 -14.34 -15.79 0.33
N PRO A 135 -14.05 -15.86 1.64
CA PRO A 135 -14.19 -17.10 2.40
C PRO A 135 -15.62 -17.61 2.45
N GLU A 136 -16.61 -16.81 2.04
CA GLU A 136 -18.01 -17.22 1.92
C GLU A 136 -18.34 -17.88 0.59
N LYS A 137 -17.49 -17.77 -0.42
CA LYS A 137 -17.60 -18.55 -1.67
C LYS A 137 -16.82 -19.84 -1.55
N VAL A 138 -17.30 -20.71 -0.70
CA VAL A 138 -16.88 -22.11 -0.74
C VAL A 138 -17.37 -22.66 -2.09
N GLU A 139 -16.45 -23.15 -2.92
CA GLU A 139 -16.83 -23.92 -4.10
C GLU A 139 -17.81 -25.01 -3.65
N LYS A 140 -18.97 -25.05 -4.28
CA LYS A 140 -19.91 -26.15 -4.08
C LYS A 140 -19.15 -27.45 -4.30
N PRO A 141 -19.17 -28.42 -3.36
CA PRO A 141 -18.49 -29.67 -3.57
C PRO A 141 -19.01 -30.30 -4.85
N ILE A 142 -18.10 -30.71 -5.71
CA ILE A 142 -18.41 -31.47 -6.92
C ILE A 142 -19.21 -32.67 -6.47
N PRO A 143 -20.44 -32.86 -6.99
CA PRO A 143 -21.22 -34.03 -6.62
C PRO A 143 -20.42 -35.30 -6.99
N THR A 144 -20.05 -36.07 -5.98
CA THR A 144 -19.45 -37.37 -6.19
C THR A 144 -20.42 -38.21 -6.99
N PRO A 145 -20.00 -38.84 -8.11
CA PRO A 145 -20.88 -39.72 -8.87
C PRO A 145 -21.30 -40.86 -7.92
N THR A 146 -22.58 -40.98 -7.75
CA THR A 146 -23.18 -42.12 -7.01
C THR A 146 -22.73 -43.42 -7.68
N PRO A 147 -22.16 -44.37 -6.98
CA PRO A 147 -21.86 -45.65 -7.56
C PRO A 147 -23.17 -46.29 -8.05
N LYS A 148 -23.24 -46.56 -9.35
CA LYS A 148 -24.34 -47.34 -9.87
C LYS A 148 -24.30 -48.70 -9.17
N SER A 149 -25.32 -49.00 -8.39
CA SER A 149 -25.49 -50.32 -7.86
C SER A 149 -25.76 -51.24 -9.05
N ASN A 150 -24.78 -52.07 -9.37
CA ASN A 150 -25.01 -53.19 -10.24
C ASN A 150 -25.81 -54.23 -9.42
N ASN A 151 -27.13 -54.04 -9.43
CA ASN A 151 -28.01 -55.19 -9.15
C ASN A 151 -28.16 -55.93 -10.48
N GLN A 152 -27.31 -56.89 -10.69
CA GLN A 152 -27.68 -58.01 -11.60
C GLN A 152 -28.42 -59.06 -10.79
N PRO A 153 -29.57 -59.55 -11.31
CA PRO A 153 -30.24 -60.69 -10.74
C PRO A 153 -29.42 -61.97 -10.93
#